data_2b1b73fb4edb9932c8b75519011cbeb2
#
_entry.id   2b1b73fb4edb9932c8b75519011cbeb2
#
_cell.length_a   1.000
_cell.length_b   1.000
_cell.length_c   1.000
_cell.angle_alpha   90.00
_cell.angle_beta   90.00
_cell.angle_gamma   90.00
#
_symmetry.space_group_name_H-M   'P 1'
#
loop_
_entity.id
_entity.type
_entity.pdbx_description
1 polymer ?
#
loop_
_entity_poly.entity_id
_entity_poly.type
_entity_poly.pdbx_seq_one_letter_code
_entity_poly.pdbx_strand_id
1 'polypeptide(L)'
;MLRLKCVKALVFSVLALLVALPASAQAHYVPHISVGVRGGVTMAKQDISPSVPQGWKLGSTGAVQIRYAEERHVGVIAELGWVQRGWKEDFEESPLQYSRTLTFINLPILTHISFGSKRFKAIINLGPEFCYMIGESKSANFDYNNLESVTDWPERQRHTEQLAMDVKNKFDYGITAGVGCEYYLSPRRSITLEARYYFGLGNVFPSSKADTFSASRSTSIEISVGYNFRLQ
;
A
#
# COMPACT_ATOMS: atom_id res chain seq x y z
N MET A 1 -25.85 5.42 -20.04
CA MET A 1 -25.71 3.99 -20.39
C MET A 1 -24.58 3.69 -21.38
N LEU A 2 -24.30 4.52 -22.37
CA LEU A 2 -23.25 4.28 -23.40
C LEU A 2 -21.83 4.24 -22.82
N ARG A 3 -21.48 5.16 -21.92
CA ARG A 3 -20.13 5.25 -21.30
C ARG A 3 -19.73 4.01 -20.47
N LEU A 4 -20.69 3.36 -19.79
CA LEU A 4 -20.41 2.17 -18.99
C LEU A 4 -20.16 0.93 -19.85
N LYS A 5 -20.76 0.87 -21.06
CA LYS A 5 -20.51 -0.20 -22.05
C LYS A 5 -19.12 -0.06 -22.68
N CYS A 6 -18.66 1.16 -22.97
CA CYS A 6 -17.32 1.40 -23.50
C CYS A 6 -16.21 1.05 -22.50
N VAL A 7 -16.40 1.37 -21.22
CA VAL A 7 -15.43 1.02 -20.17
C VAL A 7 -15.34 -0.50 -19.97
N LYS A 8 -16.48 -1.19 -19.97
CA LYS A 8 -16.50 -2.67 -19.91
C LYS A 8 -15.84 -3.32 -21.13
N ALA A 9 -16.09 -2.79 -22.33
CA ALA A 9 -15.45 -3.28 -23.55
C ALA A 9 -13.94 -3.03 -23.54
N LEU A 10 -13.49 -1.87 -23.05
CA LEU A 10 -12.06 -1.56 -22.91
C LEU A 10 -11.36 -2.49 -21.91
N VAL A 11 -11.97 -2.71 -20.75
CA VAL A 11 -11.45 -3.64 -19.74
C VAL A 11 -11.40 -5.07 -20.29
N PHE A 12 -12.43 -5.49 -21.02
CA PHE A 12 -12.46 -6.83 -21.62
C PHE A 12 -11.44 -7.01 -22.75
N SER A 13 -11.20 -5.98 -23.56
CA SER A 13 -10.18 -6.01 -24.61
C SER A 13 -8.76 -5.99 -24.05
N VAL A 14 -8.51 -5.26 -22.96
CA VAL A 14 -7.22 -5.29 -22.25
C VAL A 14 -6.99 -6.65 -21.58
N LEU A 15 -8.02 -7.24 -20.98
CA LEU A 15 -7.95 -8.58 -20.40
C LEU A 15 -7.73 -9.66 -21.47
N ALA A 16 -8.40 -9.54 -22.62
CA ALA A 16 -8.21 -10.44 -23.76
C ALA A 16 -6.82 -10.30 -24.39
N LEU A 17 -6.26 -9.08 -24.43
CA LEU A 17 -4.90 -8.83 -24.91
C LEU A 17 -3.85 -9.44 -23.97
N LEU A 18 -4.09 -9.44 -22.66
CA LEU A 18 -3.23 -10.09 -21.66
C LEU A 18 -3.26 -11.62 -21.78
N VAL A 19 -4.39 -12.21 -22.17
CA VAL A 19 -4.54 -13.67 -22.39
C VAL A 19 -4.00 -14.11 -23.75
N ALA A 20 -3.95 -13.22 -24.75
CA ALA A 20 -3.46 -13.47 -26.09
C ALA A 20 -1.93 -13.32 -26.25
N LEU A 21 -1.17 -13.14 -25.16
CA LEU A 21 0.28 -13.24 -25.20
C LEU A 21 0.64 -14.67 -25.63
N PRO A 22 1.32 -14.84 -26.77
CA PRO A 22 1.50 -16.16 -27.34
C PRO A 22 2.25 -17.06 -26.36
N ALA A 23 1.72 -18.24 -26.13
CA ALA A 23 2.42 -19.39 -25.53
C ALA A 23 3.57 -19.89 -26.43
N SER A 24 4.24 -19.00 -27.13
CA SER A 24 5.31 -19.29 -28.06
C SER A 24 6.65 -19.14 -27.35
N ALA A 25 7.37 -20.23 -27.34
CA ALA A 25 8.72 -20.48 -26.85
C ALA A 25 8.79 -20.76 -25.34
N GLN A 26 8.38 -21.96 -24.96
CA GLN A 26 9.02 -22.71 -23.88
C GLN A 26 10.49 -23.03 -24.27
N ALA A 27 11.34 -22.00 -24.41
CA ALA A 27 12.75 -22.19 -24.17
C ALA A 27 12.85 -22.63 -22.71
N HIS A 28 13.52 -23.73 -22.42
CA HIS A 28 13.72 -24.29 -21.10
C HIS A 28 14.17 -23.18 -20.14
N TYR A 29 13.21 -22.52 -19.49
CA TYR A 29 13.47 -21.56 -18.43
C TYR A 29 13.72 -22.38 -17.17
N VAL A 30 14.85 -22.19 -16.54
CA VAL A 30 15.14 -22.81 -15.26
C VAL A 30 14.53 -21.95 -14.16
N PRO A 31 13.52 -22.48 -13.43
CA PRO A 31 12.95 -21.77 -12.31
C PRO A 31 14.02 -21.39 -11.29
N HIS A 32 13.90 -20.22 -10.68
CA HIS A 32 14.88 -19.80 -9.70
C HIS A 32 14.24 -19.09 -8.52
N ILE A 33 14.92 -19.20 -7.38
CA ILE A 33 14.56 -18.51 -6.15
C ILE A 33 15.54 -17.36 -5.95
N SER A 34 14.99 -16.22 -5.57
CA SER A 34 15.78 -15.05 -5.15
C SER A 34 15.30 -14.59 -3.77
N VAL A 35 16.22 -14.13 -2.97
CA VAL A 35 15.93 -13.49 -1.70
C VAL A 35 16.37 -12.03 -1.76
N GLY A 36 15.70 -11.18 -1.02
CA GLY A 36 16.02 -9.77 -1.06
C GLY A 36 15.54 -9.02 0.17
N VAL A 37 15.95 -7.78 0.23
CA VAL A 37 15.51 -6.80 1.21
C VAL A 37 15.04 -5.56 0.49
N ARG A 38 14.04 -4.88 1.03
CA ARG A 38 13.61 -3.57 0.54
C ARG A 38 13.38 -2.60 1.69
N GLY A 39 13.54 -1.32 1.41
CA GLY A 39 13.22 -0.25 2.34
C GLY A 39 12.82 1.00 1.58
N GLY A 40 12.02 1.84 2.23
CA GLY A 40 11.49 3.02 1.58
C GLY A 40 10.65 3.89 2.47
N VAL A 41 9.92 4.78 1.83
CA VAL A 41 9.00 5.73 2.46
C VAL A 41 7.56 5.44 2.07
N THR A 42 6.64 5.74 2.97
CA THR A 42 5.21 5.65 2.74
C THR A 42 4.59 7.03 2.84
N MET A 43 3.57 7.27 2.04
CA MET A 43 2.64 8.39 2.16
C MET A 43 1.25 7.77 2.33
N ALA A 44 0.62 8.00 3.47
CA ALA A 44 -0.64 7.37 3.80
C ALA A 44 -1.70 8.40 4.19
N LYS A 45 -2.95 8.03 3.96
CA LYS A 45 -4.15 8.71 4.46
C LYS A 45 -5.20 7.67 4.82
N GLN A 46 -6.23 8.10 5.53
CA GLN A 46 -7.36 7.26 5.91
C GLN A 46 -8.62 7.72 5.19
N ASP A 47 -9.23 6.85 4.39
CA ASP A 47 -10.52 7.15 3.77
C ASP A 47 -11.62 6.95 4.81
N ILE A 48 -12.04 8.04 5.45
CA ILE A 48 -13.06 8.06 6.50
C ILE A 48 -14.38 8.56 5.91
N SER A 49 -15.48 7.92 6.27
CA SER A 49 -16.83 8.36 5.92
C SER A 49 -17.69 8.45 7.19
N PRO A 50 -18.30 9.62 7.51
CA PRO A 50 -18.25 10.92 6.81
C PRO A 50 -16.84 11.49 6.64
N SER A 51 -16.62 12.24 5.56
CA SER A 51 -15.29 12.76 5.19
C SER A 51 -14.74 13.72 6.23
N VAL A 52 -13.48 13.51 6.60
CA VAL A 52 -12.70 14.38 7.48
C VAL A 52 -11.57 14.99 6.67
N PRO A 53 -11.31 16.31 6.76
CA PRO A 53 -10.18 16.93 6.09
C PRO A 53 -8.85 16.32 6.54
N GLN A 54 -8.05 15.78 5.60
CA GLN A 54 -6.82 15.07 5.91
C GLN A 54 -5.71 15.37 4.90
N GLY A 55 -4.50 15.50 5.44
CA GLY A 55 -3.27 15.54 4.68
C GLY A 55 -2.55 14.16 4.66
N TRP A 56 -1.60 14.02 3.75
CA TRP A 56 -0.76 12.84 3.68
C TRP A 56 0.19 12.76 4.87
N LYS A 57 0.23 11.58 5.50
CA LYS A 57 1.19 11.26 6.57
C LYS A 57 2.37 10.50 5.98
N LEU A 58 3.58 11.02 6.22
CA LEU A 58 4.81 10.32 5.88
C LEU A 58 5.14 9.27 6.94
N GLY A 59 5.63 8.12 6.47
CA GLY A 59 6.09 7.01 7.28
C GLY A 59 7.23 6.26 6.59
N SER A 60 7.61 5.11 7.15
CA SER A 60 8.65 4.24 6.62
C SER A 60 8.12 2.82 6.37
N THR A 61 8.80 2.09 5.50
CA THR A 61 8.53 0.68 5.21
C THR A 61 9.84 -0.08 5.04
N GLY A 62 9.82 -1.36 5.38
CA GLY A 62 10.94 -2.26 5.15
C GLY A 62 10.48 -3.71 5.19
N ALA A 63 11.08 -4.55 4.35
CA ALA A 63 10.72 -5.96 4.28
C ALA A 63 11.89 -6.82 3.82
N VAL A 64 11.83 -8.08 4.20
CA VAL A 64 12.54 -9.18 3.55
C VAL A 64 11.60 -9.85 2.56
N GLN A 65 12.14 -10.35 1.45
CA GLN A 65 11.32 -10.94 0.40
C GLN A 65 11.94 -12.22 -0.15
N ILE A 66 11.06 -13.12 -0.56
CA ILE A 66 11.40 -14.30 -1.36
C ILE A 66 10.63 -14.18 -2.67
N ARG A 67 11.33 -14.35 -3.78
CA ARG A 67 10.76 -14.37 -5.12
C ARG A 67 11.01 -15.74 -5.75
N TYR A 68 9.95 -16.38 -6.18
CA TYR A 68 10.00 -17.56 -7.02
C TYR A 68 9.60 -17.18 -8.44
N ALA A 69 10.53 -17.31 -9.38
CA ALA A 69 10.29 -17.05 -10.80
C ALA A 69 10.20 -18.39 -11.52
N GLU A 70 8.97 -18.78 -11.86
CA GLU A 70 8.68 -20.05 -12.56
C GLU A 70 8.91 -19.92 -14.05
N GLU A 71 8.63 -18.74 -14.60
CA GLU A 71 8.77 -18.41 -16.01
C GLU A 71 9.65 -17.19 -16.21
N ARG A 72 10.05 -16.97 -17.48
CA ARG A 72 10.89 -15.83 -17.87
C ARG A 72 10.32 -14.47 -17.46
N HIS A 73 8.99 -14.36 -17.45
CA HIS A 73 8.29 -13.10 -17.25
C HIS A 73 7.38 -13.07 -16.02
N VAL A 74 7.08 -14.24 -15.44
CA VAL A 74 6.10 -14.37 -14.36
C VAL A 74 6.72 -15.09 -13.17
N GLY A 75 6.41 -14.59 -11.98
CA GLY A 75 6.83 -15.17 -10.71
C GLY A 75 5.87 -14.78 -9.59
N VAL A 76 6.17 -15.22 -8.40
CA VAL A 76 5.48 -14.87 -7.17
C VAL A 76 6.47 -14.30 -6.17
N ILE A 77 6.09 -13.22 -5.49
CA ILE A 77 6.84 -12.63 -4.40
C ILE A 77 6.01 -12.79 -3.12
N ALA A 78 6.64 -13.30 -2.07
CA ALA A 78 6.13 -13.22 -0.71
C ALA A 78 7.09 -12.37 0.13
N GLU A 79 6.55 -11.46 0.91
CA GLU A 79 7.34 -10.55 1.74
C GLU A 79 6.87 -10.62 3.19
N LEU A 80 7.78 -10.37 4.11
CA LEU A 80 7.47 -10.11 5.51
C LEU A 80 8.18 -8.83 5.92
N GLY A 81 7.40 -7.86 6.38
CA GLY A 81 7.96 -6.56 6.68
C GLY A 81 7.17 -5.75 7.70
N TRP A 82 7.54 -4.51 7.81
CA TRP A 82 6.78 -3.50 8.54
C TRP A 82 6.44 -2.32 7.63
N VAL A 83 5.32 -1.69 7.92
CA VAL A 83 4.88 -0.47 7.24
C VAL A 83 4.22 0.47 8.24
N GLN A 84 4.56 1.74 8.13
CA GLN A 84 3.90 2.80 8.88
C GLN A 84 2.89 3.49 7.97
N ARG A 85 1.64 3.49 8.42
CA ARG A 85 0.49 4.16 7.78
C ARG A 85 -0.17 5.09 8.78
N GLY A 86 -1.16 5.84 8.36
CA GLY A 86 -1.88 6.74 9.22
C GLY A 86 -2.35 7.98 8.47
N TRP A 87 -2.67 9.03 9.21
CA TRP A 87 -3.14 10.28 8.64
C TRP A 87 -2.67 11.48 9.45
N LYS A 88 -2.79 12.64 8.83
CA LYS A 88 -2.63 13.93 9.44
C LYS A 88 -3.94 14.70 9.24
N GLU A 89 -4.49 15.27 10.30
CA GLU A 89 -5.64 16.17 10.18
C GLU A 89 -5.19 17.49 9.52
N ASP A 90 -6.06 18.01 8.67
CA ASP A 90 -5.86 19.29 7.99
C ASP A 90 -6.81 20.31 8.62
N PHE A 91 -6.26 21.09 9.54
CA PHE A 91 -6.98 22.18 10.23
C PHE A 91 -6.77 23.48 9.45
N GLU A 92 -7.57 23.67 8.37
CA GLU A 92 -7.50 24.89 7.57
C GLU A 92 -7.54 26.15 8.45
N GLU A 93 -6.60 27.07 8.23
CA GLU A 93 -6.49 28.38 8.91
C GLU A 93 -6.26 28.32 10.43
N SER A 94 -5.98 27.17 11.01
CA SER A 94 -5.73 27.00 12.44
C SER A 94 -4.29 26.51 12.69
N PRO A 95 -3.63 26.95 13.78
CA PRO A 95 -2.32 26.44 14.17
C PRO A 95 -2.36 25.02 14.76
N LEU A 96 -3.54 24.42 14.86
CA LEU A 96 -3.72 23.09 15.42
C LEU A 96 -3.07 22.04 14.52
N GLN A 97 -2.46 21.06 15.15
CA GLN A 97 -1.81 19.94 14.46
C GLN A 97 -2.18 18.62 15.14
N TYR A 98 -2.61 17.66 14.35
CA TYR A 98 -2.83 16.31 14.80
C TYR A 98 -2.31 15.31 13.76
N SER A 99 -1.60 14.29 14.21
CA SER A 99 -1.21 13.19 13.36
C SER A 99 -1.24 11.87 14.12
N ARG A 100 -1.68 10.83 13.42
CA ARG A 100 -1.75 9.48 13.95
C ARG A 100 -0.95 8.54 13.06
N THR A 101 -0.06 7.77 13.66
CA THR A 101 0.77 6.79 12.98
C THR A 101 0.41 5.41 13.49
N LEU A 102 0.09 4.51 12.57
CA LEU A 102 -0.18 3.10 12.82
C LEU A 102 0.97 2.29 12.23
N THR A 103 1.58 1.43 13.03
CA THR A 103 2.66 0.54 12.60
C THR A 103 2.13 -0.87 12.46
N PHE A 104 2.29 -1.45 11.27
CA PHE A 104 1.84 -2.80 10.95
C PHE A 104 3.03 -3.70 10.63
N ILE A 105 2.92 -4.97 11.00
CA ILE A 105 3.61 -6.06 10.30
C ILE A 105 2.76 -6.40 9.08
N ASN A 106 3.37 -6.53 7.92
CA ASN A 106 2.68 -6.81 6.67
C ASN A 106 3.24 -8.02 5.95
N LEU A 107 2.34 -8.75 5.27
CA LEU A 107 2.61 -9.95 4.48
C LEU A 107 1.94 -9.79 3.10
N PRO A 108 2.56 -9.09 2.15
CA PRO A 108 2.11 -9.09 0.76
C PRO A 108 2.50 -10.38 0.05
N ILE A 109 1.57 -10.92 -0.74
CA ILE A 109 1.79 -12.05 -1.66
C ILE A 109 1.43 -11.56 -3.05
N LEU A 110 2.44 -11.32 -3.88
CA LEU A 110 2.28 -10.59 -5.13
C LEU A 110 2.64 -11.47 -6.33
N THR A 111 1.83 -11.43 -7.36
CA THR A 111 2.22 -11.85 -8.70
C THR A 111 3.23 -10.85 -9.23
N HIS A 112 4.37 -11.34 -9.69
CA HIS A 112 5.46 -10.55 -10.24
C HIS A 112 5.52 -10.75 -11.75
N ILE A 113 5.38 -9.67 -12.50
CA ILE A 113 5.49 -9.69 -13.96
C ILE A 113 6.66 -8.79 -14.35
N SER A 114 7.58 -9.32 -15.18
CA SER A 114 8.76 -8.57 -15.61
C SER A 114 8.99 -8.65 -17.11
N PHE A 115 9.34 -7.51 -17.72
CA PHE A 115 9.65 -7.41 -19.15
C PHE A 115 10.81 -6.47 -19.41
N GLY A 116 11.56 -6.75 -20.43
CA GLY A 116 12.68 -5.92 -20.83
C GLY A 116 13.91 -6.72 -21.23
N SER A 117 15.07 -6.10 -21.08
CA SER A 117 16.35 -6.65 -21.48
C SER A 117 17.00 -7.51 -20.38
N LYS A 118 18.16 -8.10 -20.68
CA LYS A 118 18.95 -8.87 -19.69
C LYS A 118 19.43 -8.04 -18.50
N ARG A 119 19.64 -6.71 -18.69
CA ARG A 119 20.15 -5.82 -17.64
C ARG A 119 19.08 -4.95 -17.01
N PHE A 120 18.02 -4.61 -17.74
CA PHE A 120 16.99 -3.72 -17.29
C PHE A 120 15.61 -4.34 -17.55
N LYS A 121 14.81 -4.45 -16.53
CA LYS A 121 13.43 -4.94 -16.62
C LYS A 121 12.48 -3.94 -15.99
N ALA A 122 11.37 -3.68 -16.65
CA ALA A 122 10.20 -3.10 -16.03
C ALA A 122 9.48 -4.20 -15.25
N ILE A 123 8.92 -3.86 -14.08
CA ILE A 123 8.21 -4.79 -13.20
C ILE A 123 6.83 -4.28 -12.86
N ILE A 124 5.90 -5.20 -12.76
CA ILE A 124 4.55 -4.99 -12.24
C ILE A 124 4.30 -6.04 -11.18
N ASN A 125 3.85 -5.61 -10.02
CA ASN A 125 3.48 -6.46 -8.91
C ASN A 125 2.02 -6.22 -8.54
N LEU A 126 1.25 -7.27 -8.30
CA LEU A 126 -0.16 -7.18 -7.92
C LEU A 126 -0.55 -8.36 -7.05
N GLY A 127 -1.24 -8.10 -5.95
CA GLY A 127 -1.76 -9.17 -5.11
C GLY A 127 -2.33 -8.69 -3.79
N PRO A 128 -2.80 -9.64 -2.97
CA PRO A 128 -3.28 -9.37 -1.63
C PRO A 128 -2.14 -9.00 -0.67
N GLU A 129 -2.46 -8.17 0.29
CA GLU A 129 -1.61 -7.81 1.41
C GLU A 129 -2.39 -7.94 2.71
N PHE A 130 -1.82 -8.63 3.68
CA PHE A 130 -2.36 -8.82 5.01
C PHE A 130 -1.50 -8.06 6.01
N CYS A 131 -2.15 -7.33 6.92
CA CYS A 131 -1.47 -6.46 7.87
C CYS A 131 -1.99 -6.71 9.29
N TYR A 132 -1.08 -6.67 10.25
CA TYR A 132 -1.44 -6.72 11.67
C TYR A 132 -0.79 -5.56 12.40
N MET A 133 -1.61 -4.73 13.07
CA MET A 133 -1.15 -3.57 13.80
C MET A 133 -0.43 -3.97 15.08
N ILE A 134 0.81 -3.50 15.22
CA ILE A 134 1.68 -3.77 16.36
C ILE A 134 1.95 -2.52 17.20
N GLY A 135 1.64 -1.34 16.68
CA GLY A 135 1.88 -0.09 17.41
C GLY A 135 1.05 1.06 16.86
N GLU A 136 0.83 2.03 17.74
CA GLU A 136 0.13 3.26 17.46
C GLU A 136 0.84 4.42 18.15
N SER A 137 0.90 5.56 17.48
CA SER A 137 1.40 6.81 18.05
C SER A 137 0.51 7.97 17.61
N LYS A 138 0.05 8.78 18.58
CA LYS A 138 -0.70 10.00 18.37
C LYS A 138 0.20 11.19 18.72
N SER A 139 0.20 12.21 17.91
CA SER A 139 0.92 13.48 18.15
C SER A 139 0.00 14.64 17.86
N ALA A 140 -0.19 15.50 18.84
CA ALA A 140 -1.00 16.71 18.73
C ALA A 140 -0.32 17.85 19.50
N ASN A 141 -0.63 19.09 19.13
CA ASN A 141 -0.22 20.28 19.89
C ASN A 141 -1.33 20.84 20.78
N PHE A 142 -2.42 20.08 20.94
CA PHE A 142 -3.58 20.40 21.79
C PHE A 142 -4.06 19.14 22.51
N ASP A 143 -4.91 19.31 23.54
CA ASP A 143 -5.52 18.18 24.24
C ASP A 143 -6.71 17.63 23.47
N TYR A 144 -6.49 16.53 22.72
CA TYR A 144 -7.53 15.87 21.94
C TYR A 144 -8.54 15.05 22.77
N ASN A 145 -8.31 14.90 24.09
CA ASN A 145 -9.27 14.28 25.00
C ASN A 145 -10.23 15.30 25.62
N ASN A 146 -9.84 16.59 25.64
CA ASN A 146 -10.66 17.68 26.16
C ASN A 146 -10.73 18.84 25.16
N LEU A 147 -11.54 18.66 24.13
CA LEU A 147 -11.69 19.63 23.04
C LEU A 147 -12.38 20.94 23.49
N GLU A 148 -13.13 20.93 24.59
CA GLU A 148 -13.76 22.15 25.16
C GLU A 148 -12.72 23.17 25.63
N SER A 149 -11.49 22.70 25.92
CA SER A 149 -10.38 23.58 26.30
C SER A 149 -9.68 24.26 25.13
N VAL A 150 -9.99 23.82 23.88
CA VAL A 150 -9.33 24.34 22.68
C VAL A 150 -10.07 25.55 22.15
N THR A 151 -9.43 26.71 22.25
CA THR A 151 -9.89 27.93 21.60
C THR A 151 -9.62 27.88 20.10
N ASP A 152 -10.49 28.47 19.29
CA ASP A 152 -10.35 28.59 17.83
C ASP A 152 -10.46 27.22 17.07
N TRP A 153 -11.40 26.37 17.50
CA TRP A 153 -11.71 25.15 16.79
C TRP A 153 -12.32 25.47 15.40
N PRO A 154 -11.77 24.89 14.29
CA PRO A 154 -12.26 25.18 12.95
C PRO A 154 -13.70 24.68 12.72
N GLU A 155 -14.58 25.53 12.19
CA GLU A 155 -15.99 25.20 11.93
C GLU A 155 -16.17 24.02 10.95
N ARG A 156 -15.21 23.80 10.06
CA ARG A 156 -15.20 22.68 9.11
C ARG A 156 -14.93 21.32 9.74
N GLN A 157 -14.28 21.29 10.91
CA GLN A 157 -13.95 20.07 11.63
C GLN A 157 -15.14 19.59 12.46
N ARG A 158 -16.18 19.11 11.80
CA ARG A 158 -17.44 18.70 12.45
C ARG A 158 -17.35 17.37 13.18
N HIS A 159 -16.41 16.50 12.79
CA HIS A 159 -16.17 15.20 13.40
C HIS A 159 -14.85 15.24 14.15
N THR A 160 -14.89 14.88 15.41
CA THR A 160 -13.73 14.91 16.33
C THR A 160 -13.48 13.56 16.98
N GLU A 161 -14.42 12.64 16.86
CA GLU A 161 -14.38 11.33 17.53
C GLU A 161 -13.18 10.50 17.11
N GLN A 162 -12.71 10.63 15.85
CA GLN A 162 -11.53 9.91 15.34
C GLN A 162 -10.22 10.29 16.07
N LEU A 163 -10.16 11.45 16.71
CA LEU A 163 -8.97 11.92 17.41
C LEU A 163 -8.70 11.06 18.65
N ALA A 164 -9.72 10.82 19.46
CA ALA A 164 -9.63 10.06 20.70
C ALA A 164 -9.91 8.56 20.53
N MET A 165 -10.72 8.17 19.51
CA MET A 165 -11.19 6.80 19.32
C MET A 165 -10.03 5.80 19.16
N ASP A 166 -10.12 4.68 19.89
CA ASP A 166 -9.13 3.60 19.79
C ASP A 166 -9.31 2.75 18.52
N VAL A 167 -8.21 2.25 17.98
CA VAL A 167 -8.22 1.28 16.89
C VAL A 167 -8.63 -0.08 17.44
N LYS A 168 -9.85 -0.51 17.17
CA LYS A 168 -10.35 -1.82 17.60
C LYS A 168 -9.88 -2.96 16.70
N ASN A 169 -9.85 -2.72 15.39
CA ASN A 169 -9.48 -3.73 14.41
C ASN A 169 -7.98 -3.66 14.14
N LYS A 170 -7.22 -4.57 14.77
CA LYS A 170 -5.77 -4.66 14.54
C LYS A 170 -5.41 -5.37 13.24
N PHE A 171 -6.32 -6.16 12.69
CA PHE A 171 -6.12 -6.84 11.42
C PHE A 171 -6.69 -6.01 10.27
N ASP A 172 -5.84 -5.70 9.30
CA ASP A 172 -6.20 -5.02 8.07
C ASP A 172 -5.78 -5.90 6.88
N TYR A 173 -6.49 -5.79 5.78
CA TYR A 173 -6.20 -6.50 4.54
C TYR A 173 -6.60 -5.65 3.36
N GLY A 174 -5.91 -5.84 2.25
CA GLY A 174 -6.16 -5.05 1.05
C GLY A 174 -5.49 -5.62 -0.18
N ILE A 175 -5.45 -4.79 -1.20
CA ILE A 175 -4.83 -5.09 -2.49
C ILE A 175 -3.68 -4.11 -2.68
N THR A 176 -2.52 -4.66 -3.03
CA THR A 176 -1.33 -3.89 -3.39
C THR A 176 -1.05 -4.05 -4.88
N ALA A 177 -0.88 -2.93 -5.55
CA ALA A 177 -0.44 -2.85 -6.93
C ALA A 177 0.84 -2.01 -7.01
N GLY A 178 1.86 -2.51 -7.68
CA GLY A 178 3.16 -1.85 -7.81
C GLY A 178 3.67 -1.84 -9.23
N VAL A 179 4.41 -0.79 -9.56
CA VAL A 179 5.16 -0.65 -10.81
C VAL A 179 6.57 -0.17 -10.51
N GLY A 180 7.52 -0.65 -11.28
CA GLY A 180 8.90 -0.27 -11.03
C GLY A 180 9.87 -0.76 -12.09
N CYS A 181 11.13 -0.71 -11.73
CA CYS A 181 12.21 -1.22 -12.58
C CYS A 181 13.20 -2.03 -11.75
N GLU A 182 13.81 -3.00 -12.39
CA GLU A 182 14.86 -3.83 -11.85
C GLU A 182 16.11 -3.74 -12.73
N TYR A 183 17.22 -3.40 -12.12
CA TYR A 183 18.52 -3.33 -12.79
C TYR A 183 19.44 -4.43 -12.28
N TYR A 184 19.93 -5.27 -13.18
CA TYR A 184 20.83 -6.38 -12.88
C TYR A 184 22.27 -5.92 -12.88
N LEU A 185 22.87 -5.87 -11.70
CA LEU A 185 24.32 -5.61 -11.52
C LEU A 185 25.16 -6.78 -12.00
N SER A 186 24.64 -7.99 -11.79
CA SER A 186 25.23 -9.24 -12.25
C SER A 186 24.11 -10.29 -12.48
N PRO A 187 24.40 -11.49 -13.06
CA PRO A 187 23.40 -12.51 -13.24
C PRO A 187 22.68 -12.94 -11.95
N ARG A 188 23.28 -12.68 -10.78
CA ARG A 188 22.75 -13.07 -9.47
C ARG A 188 22.29 -11.90 -8.59
N ARG A 189 22.59 -10.65 -8.96
CA ARG A 189 22.34 -9.48 -8.10
C ARG A 189 21.57 -8.41 -8.87
N SER A 190 20.50 -7.91 -8.26
CA SER A 190 19.72 -6.82 -8.84
C SER A 190 19.33 -5.79 -7.80
N ILE A 191 19.10 -4.58 -8.27
CA ILE A 191 18.49 -3.48 -7.52
C ILE A 191 17.13 -3.20 -8.14
N THR A 192 16.13 -3.01 -7.30
CA THR A 192 14.77 -2.62 -7.70
C THR A 192 14.45 -1.23 -7.19
N LEU A 193 13.76 -0.45 -8.00
CA LEU A 193 13.06 0.76 -7.60
C LEU A 193 11.59 0.55 -7.91
N GLU A 194 10.72 0.69 -6.91
CA GLU A 194 9.31 0.36 -7.04
C GLU A 194 8.44 1.39 -6.34
N ALA A 195 7.34 1.76 -6.98
CA ALA A 195 6.24 2.50 -6.40
C ALA A 195 5.04 1.58 -6.29
N ARG A 196 4.44 1.49 -5.10
CA ARG A 196 3.27 0.67 -4.78
C ARG A 196 2.14 1.52 -4.29
N TYR A 197 0.94 1.11 -4.62
CA TYR A 197 -0.30 1.64 -4.08
C TYR A 197 -1.01 0.52 -3.30
N TYR A 198 -1.31 0.77 -2.04
CA TYR A 198 -2.12 -0.09 -1.20
C TYR A 198 -3.52 0.47 -1.06
N PHE A 199 -4.52 -0.37 -1.28
CA PHE A 199 -5.91 -0.09 -1.05
C PHE A 199 -6.46 -1.05 0.01
N GLY A 200 -6.69 -0.52 1.22
CA GLY A 200 -7.26 -1.27 2.34
C GLY A 200 -8.73 -1.58 2.11
N LEU A 201 -9.13 -2.79 2.44
CA LEU A 201 -10.51 -3.27 2.41
C LEU A 201 -11.09 -3.38 3.82
N GLY A 202 -10.21 -3.47 4.84
CA GLY A 202 -10.58 -3.46 6.25
C GLY A 202 -10.93 -2.06 6.76
N ASN A 203 -11.74 -1.99 7.82
CA ASN A 203 -12.02 -0.76 8.54
C ASN A 203 -11.21 -0.74 9.85
N VAL A 204 -10.48 0.34 10.09
CA VAL A 204 -9.68 0.55 11.30
C VAL A 204 -10.58 0.86 12.49
N PHE A 205 -11.62 1.65 12.29
CA PHE A 205 -12.64 1.95 13.28
C PHE A 205 -13.86 1.02 13.14
N PRO A 206 -14.65 0.85 14.20
CA PRO A 206 -15.93 0.18 14.12
C PRO A 206 -16.81 0.84 13.05
N SER A 207 -17.56 0.04 12.30
CA SER A 207 -18.35 0.51 11.16
C SER A 207 -19.75 -0.12 11.12
N SER A 208 -20.34 -0.39 12.30
CA SER A 208 -21.72 -0.82 12.40
C SER A 208 -22.69 0.34 12.16
N LYS A 209 -23.98 0.07 11.96
CA LYS A 209 -24.98 1.12 11.75
C LYS A 209 -25.13 2.09 12.92
N ALA A 210 -24.67 1.71 14.11
CA ALA A 210 -24.70 2.53 15.33
C ALA A 210 -23.41 3.35 15.54
N ASP A 211 -22.37 3.11 14.72
CA ASP A 211 -21.07 3.79 14.87
C ASP A 211 -21.05 5.09 14.08
N THR A 212 -20.21 6.03 14.52
CA THR A 212 -20.02 7.34 13.89
C THR A 212 -19.52 7.25 12.46
N PHE A 213 -18.65 6.25 12.18
CA PHE A 213 -18.04 6.07 10.88
C PHE A 213 -18.55 4.82 10.15
N SER A 214 -18.98 5.00 8.91
CA SER A 214 -19.41 3.90 8.05
C SER A 214 -18.24 3.23 7.30
N ALA A 215 -17.13 3.94 7.13
CA ALA A 215 -15.89 3.44 6.54
C ALA A 215 -14.68 4.16 7.13
N SER A 216 -13.58 3.39 7.27
CA SER A 216 -12.28 3.93 7.70
C SER A 216 -11.17 3.04 7.14
N ARG A 217 -10.85 3.21 5.85
CA ARG A 217 -9.94 2.36 5.10
C ARG A 217 -8.58 3.00 4.95
N SER A 218 -7.52 2.21 5.11
CA SER A 218 -6.16 2.68 4.90
C SER A 218 -5.83 2.74 3.41
N THR A 219 -5.24 3.85 2.98
CA THR A 219 -4.71 4.02 1.63
C THR A 219 -3.29 4.52 1.73
N SER A 220 -2.35 3.91 1.01
CA SER A 220 -0.96 4.38 1.00
C SER A 220 -0.27 4.24 -0.35
N ILE A 221 0.65 5.16 -0.60
CA ILE A 221 1.64 5.08 -1.66
C ILE A 221 2.98 4.79 -1.00
N GLU A 222 3.70 3.80 -1.51
CA GLU A 222 5.03 3.42 -1.04
C GLU A 222 6.04 3.59 -2.18
N ILE A 223 7.19 4.19 -1.89
CA ILE A 223 8.34 4.25 -2.81
C ILE A 223 9.49 3.56 -2.11
N SER A 224 10.02 2.50 -2.72
CA SER A 224 11.04 1.66 -2.11
C SER A 224 12.17 1.30 -3.07
N VAL A 225 13.34 1.10 -2.49
CA VAL A 225 14.51 0.51 -3.15
C VAL A 225 14.75 -0.86 -2.53
N GLY A 226 14.99 -1.85 -3.38
CA GLY A 226 15.28 -3.21 -2.96
C GLY A 226 16.60 -3.72 -3.53
N TYR A 227 17.17 -4.69 -2.84
CA TYR A 227 18.31 -5.46 -3.31
C TYR A 227 17.97 -6.95 -3.28
N ASN A 228 18.19 -7.63 -4.41
CA ASN A 228 17.85 -9.04 -4.58
C ASN A 228 19.08 -9.86 -4.93
N PHE A 229 19.12 -11.05 -4.38
CA PHE A 229 20.13 -12.05 -4.65
C PHE A 229 19.50 -13.35 -5.10
N ARG A 230 19.87 -13.83 -6.31
CA ARG A 230 19.43 -15.11 -6.85
C ARG A 230 20.25 -16.23 -6.22
N LEU A 231 19.57 -17.23 -5.63
CA LEU A 231 20.19 -18.37 -4.98
C LEU A 231 20.62 -19.44 -6.00
N GLN A 232 19.80 -19.68 -7.01
CA GLN A 232 20.04 -20.61 -8.11
C GLN A 232 19.54 -20.03 -9.43
#